data_8f0fb765f1f3c6fc0fd6c6b2fcd6539d
#
_entry.id   8f0fb765f1f3c6fc0fd6c6b2fcd6539d
#
_cell.length_a   1.000
_cell.length_b   1.000
_cell.length_c   1.000
_cell.angle_alpha   90.00
_cell.angle_beta   90.00
_cell.angle_gamma   90.00
#
_symmetry.space_group_name_H-M   'P 1'
#
loop_
_entity.id
_entity.type
_entity.pdbx_description
1 polymer ?
#
loop_
_entity_poly.entity_id
_entity_poly.type
_entity_poly.pdbx_seq_one_letter_code
_entity_poly.pdbx_strand_id
1 'polypeptide(L)'
;MAKMTPRTLSGFMELLPAPQQQMERIMEVLRKTYSLYGFTPLDTPVIESSEVLLAKAGGETEKQIYRFQKGDSDLSLRFDLTVPLAKYVALHYNELSFPFRRYQIGKVYRGERAQRGRFREFYQADIDIIGDGKLDITNEAEMPAIIYRAFSELGLRRFCIRVNNRKILNGFYAMLGLTDKAGDIMRTVDKLDKIGAEKVRTLLTDEVGVSAESADEILKFIAITGSNDQVLSALEGYAGRNETFDEGLDQLKTVVKYLSAFGVPEENFAVDLTIARGLDYYTGTVYETALLDHPEIGSVCSGGRYDNLAEYYTDKQLPGVGISIGLTRLFYVLGEQGMLNGDLPTAPADVLILPMTEDLSAAVTLATKLRDAGVRTQLYTEQKKFKAKMNYADKTGVPYVVFLGEDEVKNNVIACKDMTSGEQTTLDFAATLARIRDGLAERNKGKVIVEK
;
A
#
# COMPACT_ATOMS: atom_id res chain seq x y z
N MET A 1 21.52 -32.64 21.79
CA MET A 1 20.73 -32.30 20.60
C MET A 1 21.52 -31.35 19.71
N ALA A 2 21.61 -31.58 18.41
CA ALA A 2 22.20 -30.65 17.46
C ALA A 2 21.35 -29.36 17.44
N LYS A 3 21.99 -28.19 17.51
CA LYS A 3 21.29 -26.91 17.41
C LYS A 3 20.84 -26.71 15.97
N MET A 4 19.56 -26.35 15.78
CA MET A 4 19.04 -25.96 14.48
C MET A 4 19.62 -24.58 14.09
N THR A 5 20.03 -24.41 12.85
CA THR A 5 20.41 -23.09 12.31
C THR A 5 19.14 -22.32 11.95
N PRO A 6 18.82 -21.21 12.66
CA PRO A 6 17.65 -20.40 12.32
C PRO A 6 17.83 -19.74 10.95
N ARG A 7 16.75 -19.73 10.16
CA ARG A 7 16.73 -19.09 8.84
C ARG A 7 15.32 -18.64 8.48
N THR A 8 15.21 -17.52 7.79
CA THR A 8 13.95 -17.05 7.20
C THR A 8 13.65 -17.85 5.92
N LEU A 9 12.40 -18.15 5.68
CA LEU A 9 11.97 -18.80 4.44
C LEU A 9 12.18 -17.90 3.23
N SER A 10 12.53 -18.48 2.08
CA SER A 10 12.67 -17.74 0.83
C SER A 10 11.35 -17.06 0.42
N GLY A 11 11.39 -15.76 0.18
CA GLY A 11 10.21 -14.95 -0.16
C GLY A 11 9.42 -14.45 1.06
N PHE A 12 9.94 -14.64 2.26
CA PHE A 12 9.40 -14.06 3.50
C PHE A 12 10.40 -13.03 4.02
N MET A 13 9.90 -11.97 4.62
CA MET A 13 10.72 -10.87 5.11
C MET A 13 10.59 -10.72 6.62
N GLU A 14 11.72 -10.62 7.30
CA GLU A 14 11.81 -10.27 8.71
C GLU A 14 12.55 -8.94 8.82
N LEU A 15 11.91 -7.94 9.37
CA LEU A 15 12.51 -6.62 9.58
C LEU A 15 13.13 -6.54 10.96
N LEU A 16 14.31 -5.91 11.06
CA LEU A 16 14.86 -5.48 12.33
C LEU A 16 14.03 -4.33 12.92
N PRO A 17 14.16 -4.02 14.24
CA PRO A 17 13.32 -3.02 14.89
C PRO A 17 13.29 -1.64 14.20
N ALA A 18 14.41 -1.11 13.73
CA ALA A 18 14.44 0.21 13.10
C ALA A 18 13.68 0.26 11.75
N PRO A 19 13.93 -0.61 10.76
CA PRO A 19 13.10 -0.66 9.55
C PRO A 19 11.65 -1.04 9.83
N GLN A 20 11.35 -1.84 10.88
CA GLN A 20 9.96 -2.09 11.28
C GLN A 20 9.26 -0.80 11.74
N GLN A 21 9.92 0.06 12.52
CA GLN A 21 9.39 1.36 12.90
C GLN A 21 9.10 2.26 11.69
N GLN A 22 9.96 2.24 10.67
CA GLN A 22 9.70 2.97 9.42
C GLN A 22 8.47 2.42 8.67
N MET A 23 8.30 1.11 8.62
CA MET A 23 7.11 0.47 8.03
C MET A 23 5.83 0.87 8.79
N GLU A 24 5.85 0.84 10.12
CA GLU A 24 4.71 1.26 10.95
C GLU A 24 4.32 2.73 10.71
N ARG A 25 5.29 3.62 10.53
CA ARG A 25 5.02 5.03 10.19
C ARG A 25 4.31 5.16 8.84
N ILE A 26 4.70 4.38 7.83
CA ILE A 26 3.99 4.37 6.55
C ILE A 26 2.55 3.91 6.76
N MET A 27 2.35 2.81 7.50
CA MET A 27 1.00 2.31 7.80
C MET A 27 0.15 3.33 8.56
N GLU A 28 0.75 4.08 9.49
CA GLU A 28 0.06 5.14 10.25
C GLU A 28 -0.41 6.28 9.35
N VAL A 29 0.44 6.75 8.44
CA VAL A 29 0.09 7.78 7.44
C VAL A 29 -1.06 7.30 6.55
N LEU A 30 -1.02 6.04 6.09
CA LEU A 30 -2.09 5.46 5.27
C LEU A 30 -3.41 5.37 6.05
N ARG A 31 -3.41 4.84 7.29
CA ARG A 31 -4.61 4.75 8.14
C ARG A 31 -5.23 6.13 8.36
N LYS A 32 -4.39 7.13 8.69
CA LYS A 32 -4.84 8.51 8.89
C LYS A 32 -5.44 9.08 7.61
N THR A 33 -4.79 8.90 6.46
CA THR A 33 -5.28 9.37 5.17
C THR A 33 -6.62 8.73 4.83
N TYR A 34 -6.74 7.42 4.92
CA TYR A 34 -7.99 6.69 4.62
C TYR A 34 -9.15 7.14 5.52
N SER A 35 -8.87 7.38 6.81
CA SER A 35 -9.88 7.88 7.76
C SER A 35 -10.42 9.25 7.38
N LEU A 36 -9.61 10.13 6.75
CA LEU A 36 -10.07 11.45 6.28
C LEU A 36 -11.14 11.34 5.18
N TYR A 37 -11.16 10.22 4.45
CA TYR A 37 -12.16 9.95 3.40
C TYR A 37 -13.33 9.08 3.89
N GLY A 38 -13.45 8.89 5.20
CA GLY A 38 -14.55 8.13 5.80
C GLY A 38 -14.44 6.61 5.66
N PHE A 39 -13.25 6.09 5.39
CA PHE A 39 -13.03 4.65 5.39
C PHE A 39 -12.89 4.11 6.82
N THR A 40 -13.54 3.00 7.10
CA THR A 40 -13.48 2.29 8.39
C THR A 40 -12.50 1.11 8.32
N PRO A 41 -11.79 0.80 9.41
CA PRO A 41 -10.91 -0.36 9.44
C PRO A 41 -11.71 -1.67 9.36
N LEU A 42 -11.19 -2.62 8.61
CA LEU A 42 -11.68 -3.99 8.54
C LEU A 42 -10.49 -4.93 8.63
N ASP A 43 -10.66 -6.08 9.25
CA ASP A 43 -9.76 -7.23 9.13
C ASP A 43 -10.56 -8.50 8.89
N THR A 44 -10.16 -9.26 7.88
CA THR A 44 -10.72 -10.56 7.54
C THR A 44 -9.74 -11.67 7.94
N PRO A 45 -10.19 -12.91 8.18
CA PRO A 45 -9.29 -14.00 8.51
C PRO A 45 -8.21 -14.21 7.46
N VAL A 46 -7.00 -14.56 7.92
CA VAL A 46 -5.88 -14.96 7.03
C VAL A 46 -6.14 -16.32 6.40
N ILE A 47 -6.79 -17.21 7.14
CA ILE A 47 -7.14 -18.56 6.71
C ILE A 47 -8.64 -18.57 6.43
N GLU A 48 -9.00 -19.05 5.24
CA GLU A 48 -10.38 -19.22 4.80
C GLU A 48 -10.60 -20.63 4.26
N SER A 49 -11.87 -21.04 4.11
CA SER A 49 -12.20 -22.21 3.32
C SER A 49 -11.65 -22.07 1.90
N SER A 50 -11.03 -23.14 1.38
CA SER A 50 -10.54 -23.15 -0.01
C SER A 50 -11.66 -22.85 -1.01
N GLU A 51 -12.88 -23.29 -0.75
CA GLU A 51 -14.06 -23.00 -1.57
C GLU A 51 -14.30 -21.51 -1.74
N VAL A 52 -14.16 -20.72 -0.67
CA VAL A 52 -14.33 -19.26 -0.71
C VAL A 52 -13.24 -18.62 -1.59
N LEU A 53 -11.97 -18.94 -1.37
CA LEU A 53 -10.88 -18.27 -2.07
C LEU A 53 -10.75 -18.73 -3.53
N LEU A 54 -11.21 -19.93 -3.85
CA LEU A 54 -11.17 -20.49 -5.20
C LEU A 54 -12.42 -20.16 -6.02
N ALA A 55 -13.48 -19.60 -5.43
CA ALA A 55 -14.74 -19.31 -6.12
C ALA A 55 -14.54 -18.49 -7.42
N LYS A 56 -13.57 -17.60 -7.47
CA LYS A 56 -13.20 -16.82 -8.66
C LYS A 56 -11.73 -17.01 -9.09
N ALA A 57 -11.02 -17.95 -8.50
CA ALA A 57 -9.65 -18.24 -8.89
C ALA A 57 -9.65 -19.07 -10.19
N GLY A 58 -8.93 -18.59 -11.21
CA GLY A 58 -8.73 -19.29 -12.47
C GLY A 58 -7.25 -19.43 -12.80
N GLY A 59 -6.87 -20.53 -13.44
CA GLY A 59 -5.58 -20.70 -14.06
C GLY A 59 -4.36 -20.49 -13.15
N GLU A 60 -3.65 -19.40 -13.35
CA GLU A 60 -2.42 -19.09 -12.62
C GLU A 60 -2.64 -18.74 -11.14
N THR A 61 -3.76 -18.09 -10.79
CA THR A 61 -4.07 -17.69 -9.40
C THR A 61 -4.26 -18.93 -8.53
N GLU A 62 -4.97 -19.93 -9.01
CA GLU A 62 -5.20 -21.18 -8.27
C GLU A 62 -3.88 -21.89 -7.92
N LYS A 63 -2.91 -21.91 -8.84
CA LYS A 63 -1.59 -22.51 -8.63
C LYS A 63 -0.76 -21.79 -7.56
N GLN A 64 -1.05 -20.53 -7.30
CA GLN A 64 -0.31 -19.69 -6.36
C GLN A 64 -0.94 -19.62 -4.97
N ILE A 65 -2.16 -20.11 -4.77
CA ILE A 65 -2.81 -20.15 -3.48
C ILE A 65 -2.15 -21.23 -2.59
N TYR A 66 -1.77 -20.82 -1.38
CA TYR A 66 -1.33 -21.77 -0.36
C TYR A 66 -2.55 -22.51 0.21
N ARG A 67 -2.64 -23.82 -0.07
CA ARG A 67 -3.74 -24.70 0.33
C ARG A 67 -3.22 -25.81 1.22
N PHE A 68 -3.98 -26.19 2.25
CA PHE A 68 -3.62 -27.24 3.19
C PHE A 68 -4.85 -27.84 3.85
N GLN A 69 -4.67 -29.06 4.37
CA GLN A 69 -5.71 -29.78 5.11
C GLN A 69 -5.48 -29.65 6.62
N LYS A 70 -6.57 -29.46 7.38
CA LYS A 70 -6.57 -29.54 8.83
C LYS A 70 -7.78 -30.33 9.31
N GLY A 71 -7.59 -31.59 9.71
CA GLY A 71 -8.69 -32.53 9.90
C GLY A 71 -9.45 -32.71 8.58
N ASP A 72 -10.77 -32.59 8.63
CA ASP A 72 -11.65 -32.68 7.45
C ASP A 72 -11.79 -31.36 6.70
N SER A 73 -11.16 -30.27 7.16
CA SER A 73 -11.27 -28.95 6.58
C SER A 73 -10.20 -28.70 5.51
N ASP A 74 -10.64 -28.28 4.33
CA ASP A 74 -9.79 -27.82 3.23
C ASP A 74 -9.66 -26.31 3.32
N LEU A 75 -8.46 -25.84 3.64
CA LEU A 75 -8.16 -24.46 4.01
C LEU A 75 -7.11 -23.85 3.07
N SER A 76 -7.19 -22.52 2.94
CA SER A 76 -6.22 -21.76 2.15
C SER A 76 -5.85 -20.46 2.84
N LEU A 77 -4.63 -19.95 2.56
CA LEU A 77 -4.22 -18.62 2.93
C LEU A 77 -4.77 -17.62 1.90
N ARG A 78 -5.27 -16.46 2.36
CA ARG A 78 -5.79 -15.41 1.48
C ARG A 78 -4.73 -14.91 0.49
N PHE A 79 -5.12 -14.83 -0.77
CA PHE A 79 -4.26 -14.40 -1.88
C PHE A 79 -4.28 -12.87 -2.07
N ASP A 80 -5.41 -12.25 -1.74
CA ASP A 80 -5.68 -10.81 -1.74
C ASP A 80 -6.59 -10.45 -0.55
N LEU A 81 -6.97 -9.19 -0.44
CA LEU A 81 -7.91 -8.71 0.58
C LEU A 81 -9.32 -8.45 0.02
N THR A 82 -9.52 -8.56 -1.30
CA THR A 82 -10.77 -8.21 -1.99
C THR A 82 -11.73 -9.38 -2.08
N VAL A 83 -11.25 -10.59 -2.35
CA VAL A 83 -12.11 -11.81 -2.35
C VAL A 83 -12.68 -12.08 -0.94
N PRO A 84 -11.88 -12.04 0.15
CA PRO A 84 -12.41 -12.11 1.51
C PRO A 84 -13.40 -10.98 1.86
N LEU A 85 -13.20 -9.77 1.32
CA LEU A 85 -14.14 -8.66 1.48
C LEU A 85 -15.48 -8.97 0.82
N ALA A 86 -15.49 -9.49 -0.40
CA ALA A 86 -16.73 -9.82 -1.10
C ALA A 86 -17.58 -10.83 -0.31
N LYS A 87 -16.92 -11.88 0.23
CA LYS A 87 -17.57 -12.83 1.14
C LYS A 87 -18.09 -12.14 2.41
N TYR A 88 -17.27 -11.27 3.03
CA TYR A 88 -17.65 -10.54 4.24
C TYR A 88 -18.88 -9.66 4.02
N VAL A 89 -18.92 -8.89 2.94
CA VAL A 89 -20.05 -8.00 2.63
C VAL A 89 -21.32 -8.80 2.33
N ALA A 90 -21.20 -9.92 1.62
CA ALA A 90 -22.35 -10.82 1.37
C ALA A 90 -22.90 -11.40 2.67
N LEU A 91 -22.03 -11.85 3.58
CA LEU A 91 -22.38 -12.44 4.87
C LEU A 91 -23.07 -11.42 5.80
N HIS A 92 -22.55 -10.19 5.84
CA HIS A 92 -23.00 -9.14 6.77
C HIS A 92 -23.86 -8.06 6.09
N TYR A 93 -24.44 -8.36 4.93
CA TYR A 93 -25.19 -7.38 4.13
C TYR A 93 -26.21 -6.57 4.94
N ASN A 94 -26.98 -7.22 5.80
CA ASN A 94 -28.03 -6.57 6.59
C ASN A 94 -27.51 -5.73 7.76
N GLU A 95 -26.24 -5.86 8.10
CA GLU A 95 -25.58 -5.17 9.22
C GLU A 95 -24.76 -3.97 8.73
N LEU A 96 -24.49 -3.91 7.41
CA LEU A 96 -23.67 -2.87 6.79
C LEU A 96 -24.54 -1.73 6.24
N SER A 97 -23.95 -0.53 6.20
CA SER A 97 -24.54 0.64 5.53
C SER A 97 -23.85 0.88 4.20
N PHE A 98 -24.63 1.09 3.13
CA PHE A 98 -24.10 1.31 1.79
C PHE A 98 -24.23 2.79 1.34
N PRO A 99 -23.25 3.34 0.57
CA PRO A 99 -22.04 2.66 0.14
C PRO A 99 -21.11 2.34 1.31
N PHE A 100 -20.67 1.08 1.40
CA PHE A 100 -19.76 0.61 2.44
C PHE A 100 -18.32 0.95 2.07
N ARG A 101 -17.62 1.69 2.95
CA ARG A 101 -16.25 2.17 2.74
C ARG A 101 -15.32 1.53 3.78
N ARG A 102 -14.40 0.68 3.33
CA ARG A 102 -13.45 0.01 4.23
C ARG A 102 -12.02 0.22 3.82
N TYR A 103 -11.09 0.19 4.78
CA TYR A 103 -9.69 -0.07 4.50
C TYR A 103 -9.20 -1.30 5.27
N GLN A 104 -8.21 -1.97 4.70
CA GLN A 104 -7.52 -3.09 5.35
C GLN A 104 -6.03 -3.04 5.02
N ILE A 105 -5.18 -3.06 6.05
CA ILE A 105 -3.74 -3.23 5.90
C ILE A 105 -3.40 -4.59 6.48
N GLY A 106 -3.11 -5.56 5.62
CA GLY A 106 -2.96 -6.94 6.03
C GLY A 106 -2.01 -7.73 5.14
N LYS A 107 -1.54 -8.86 5.66
CA LYS A 107 -0.69 -9.78 4.92
C LYS A 107 -1.51 -10.65 3.99
N VAL A 108 -0.97 -10.90 2.81
CA VAL A 108 -1.47 -11.84 1.80
C VAL A 108 -0.35 -12.78 1.37
N TYR A 109 -0.73 -13.90 0.74
CA TYR A 109 0.19 -15.01 0.50
C TYR A 109 0.08 -15.49 -0.95
N ARG A 110 1.22 -15.50 -1.66
CA ARG A 110 1.29 -15.94 -3.07
C ARG A 110 2.44 -16.88 -3.27
N GLY A 111 2.16 -18.09 -3.77
CA GLY A 111 3.16 -19.15 -4.03
C GLY A 111 4.05 -18.90 -5.25
N GLU A 112 4.12 -17.67 -5.75
CA GLU A 112 4.96 -17.32 -6.88
C GLU A 112 6.47 -17.40 -6.58
N ARG A 113 7.29 -17.42 -7.64
CA ARG A 113 8.74 -17.39 -7.49
C ARG A 113 9.17 -16.06 -6.86
N ALA A 114 9.87 -16.15 -5.71
CA ALA A 114 10.43 -14.97 -5.06
C ALA A 114 11.43 -14.25 -5.98
N GLN A 115 11.27 -12.93 -6.11
CA GLN A 115 12.11 -12.04 -6.93
C GLN A 115 12.33 -10.73 -6.16
N ARG A 116 13.23 -9.89 -6.67
CA ARG A 116 13.46 -8.54 -6.13
C ARG A 116 12.13 -7.76 -6.05
N GLY A 117 11.74 -7.32 -4.86
CA GLY A 117 10.48 -6.61 -4.62
C GLY A 117 9.21 -7.49 -4.71
N ARG A 118 9.33 -8.83 -4.90
CA ARG A 118 8.20 -9.77 -4.87
C ARG A 118 8.42 -10.83 -3.82
N PHE A 119 7.49 -10.87 -2.88
CA PHE A 119 7.51 -11.74 -1.72
C PHE A 119 6.35 -12.73 -1.76
N ARG A 120 6.48 -13.85 -1.04
CA ARG A 120 5.43 -14.85 -0.87
C ARG A 120 4.48 -14.53 0.27
N GLU A 121 4.95 -13.77 1.25
CA GLU A 121 4.17 -13.12 2.29
C GLU A 121 4.44 -11.62 2.19
N PHE A 122 3.41 -10.79 2.06
CA PHE A 122 3.58 -9.36 1.94
C PHE A 122 2.34 -8.59 2.39
N TYR A 123 2.54 -7.35 2.83
CA TYR A 123 1.45 -6.45 3.17
C TYR A 123 0.86 -5.79 1.92
N GLN A 124 -0.47 -5.82 1.86
CA GLN A 124 -1.28 -4.93 1.03
C GLN A 124 -1.97 -3.91 1.91
N ALA A 125 -2.14 -2.69 1.38
CA ALA A 125 -2.95 -1.64 2.00
C ALA A 125 -4.06 -1.28 1.01
N ASP A 126 -5.23 -1.83 1.26
CA ASP A 126 -6.38 -1.79 0.37
C ASP A 126 -7.45 -0.86 0.91
N ILE A 127 -8.10 -0.13 0.02
CA ILE A 127 -9.37 0.57 0.26
C ILE A 127 -10.38 0.14 -0.79
N ASP A 128 -11.64 -0.03 -0.38
CA ASP A 128 -12.75 -0.35 -1.27
C ASP A 128 -14.02 0.39 -0.86
N ILE A 129 -14.83 0.73 -1.86
CA ILE A 129 -16.18 1.24 -1.72
C ILE A 129 -17.12 0.26 -2.40
N ILE A 130 -18.08 -0.29 -1.65
CA ILE A 130 -19.07 -1.23 -2.15
C ILE A 130 -20.43 -0.54 -2.17
N GLY A 131 -21.08 -0.54 -3.32
CA GLY A 131 -22.45 -0.06 -3.49
C GLY A 131 -23.48 -1.16 -3.28
N ASP A 132 -24.75 -0.76 -3.24
CA ASP A 132 -25.92 -1.65 -3.24
C ASP A 132 -26.77 -1.37 -4.48
N GLY A 133 -26.82 -2.32 -5.39
CA GLY A 133 -27.47 -2.22 -6.71
C GLY A 133 -26.71 -1.33 -7.69
N LYS A 134 -26.16 -0.22 -7.24
CA LYS A 134 -25.38 0.74 -8.04
C LYS A 134 -24.25 1.38 -7.25
N LEU A 135 -23.23 1.86 -7.95
CA LEU A 135 -22.17 2.68 -7.40
C LEU A 135 -21.86 3.82 -8.37
N ASP A 136 -21.97 5.05 -7.88
CA ASP A 136 -21.76 6.26 -8.69
C ASP A 136 -20.31 6.37 -9.18
N ILE A 137 -20.15 6.85 -10.41
CA ILE A 137 -18.84 7.00 -11.09
C ILE A 137 -17.89 7.93 -10.34
N THR A 138 -18.38 8.86 -9.52
CA THR A 138 -17.56 9.76 -8.72
C THR A 138 -16.65 9.01 -7.78
N ASN A 139 -17.08 7.82 -7.28
CA ASN A 139 -16.23 6.97 -6.44
C ASN A 139 -15.01 6.45 -7.20
N GLU A 140 -15.11 6.28 -8.53
CA GLU A 140 -13.97 5.87 -9.36
C GLU A 140 -12.94 6.99 -9.54
N ALA A 141 -13.35 8.25 -9.52
CA ALA A 141 -12.42 9.38 -9.52
C ALA A 141 -11.81 9.65 -8.14
N GLU A 142 -12.50 9.31 -7.06
CA GLU A 142 -12.01 9.49 -5.71
C GLU A 142 -10.83 8.56 -5.38
N MET A 143 -10.79 7.33 -5.95
CA MET A 143 -9.69 6.38 -5.72
C MET A 143 -8.31 6.95 -6.09
N PRO A 144 -8.08 7.48 -7.31
CA PRO A 144 -6.81 8.13 -7.65
C PRO A 144 -6.52 9.37 -6.79
N ALA A 145 -7.54 10.13 -6.40
CA ALA A 145 -7.36 11.28 -5.51
C ALA A 145 -6.83 10.86 -4.12
N ILE A 146 -7.30 9.72 -3.60
CA ILE A 146 -6.79 9.14 -2.35
C ILE A 146 -5.35 8.64 -2.52
N ILE A 147 -5.01 8.02 -3.66
CA ILE A 147 -3.62 7.62 -3.96
C ILE A 147 -2.71 8.86 -3.95
N TYR A 148 -3.10 9.91 -4.68
CA TYR A 148 -2.36 11.17 -4.72
C TYR A 148 -2.14 11.74 -3.32
N ARG A 149 -3.20 11.81 -2.51
CA ARG A 149 -3.11 12.30 -1.15
C ARG A 149 -2.21 11.44 -0.28
N ALA A 150 -2.37 10.12 -0.31
CA ALA A 150 -1.58 9.18 0.48
C ALA A 150 -0.08 9.27 0.13
N PHE A 151 0.26 9.28 -1.15
CA PHE A 151 1.65 9.36 -1.59
C PHE A 151 2.28 10.71 -1.27
N SER A 152 1.53 11.81 -1.44
CA SER A 152 1.99 13.16 -1.05
C SER A 152 2.21 13.27 0.46
N GLU A 153 1.33 12.67 1.29
CA GLU A 153 1.52 12.65 2.75
C GLU A 153 2.72 11.80 3.16
N LEU A 154 3.02 10.74 2.44
CA LEU A 154 4.24 9.94 2.64
C LEU A 154 5.51 10.70 2.24
N GLY A 155 5.43 11.66 1.30
CA GLY A 155 6.55 12.45 0.79
C GLY A 155 6.92 12.16 -0.67
N LEU A 156 6.17 11.30 -1.36
CA LEU A 156 6.33 11.05 -2.79
C LEU A 156 5.69 12.20 -3.58
N ARG A 157 6.38 12.67 -4.61
CA ARG A 157 5.92 13.71 -5.55
C ARG A 157 5.99 13.25 -7.00
N ARG A 158 7.04 12.49 -7.33
CA ARG A 158 7.34 12.07 -8.70
C ARG A 158 6.74 10.68 -9.00
N PHE A 159 5.42 10.67 -9.15
CA PHE A 159 4.64 9.48 -9.54
C PHE A 159 3.53 9.87 -10.50
N CYS A 160 3.08 8.91 -11.29
CA CYS A 160 1.94 9.07 -12.19
C CYS A 160 0.92 7.95 -11.95
N ILE A 161 -0.34 8.34 -11.79
CA ILE A 161 -1.49 7.46 -11.71
C ILE A 161 -2.04 7.31 -13.12
N ARG A 162 -1.79 6.18 -13.75
CA ARG A 162 -2.34 5.86 -15.06
C ARG A 162 -3.77 5.37 -14.93
N VAL A 163 -4.66 5.84 -15.76
CA VAL A 163 -6.10 5.56 -15.73
C VAL A 163 -6.59 5.10 -17.08
N ASN A 164 -7.38 4.04 -17.12
CA ASN A 164 -8.08 3.56 -18.31
C ASN A 164 -9.49 3.06 -17.94
N ASN A 165 -10.28 2.69 -18.94
CA ASN A 165 -11.56 2.02 -18.73
C ASN A 165 -11.64 0.76 -19.59
N ARG A 166 -11.91 -0.38 -19.00
CA ARG A 166 -12.00 -1.67 -19.70
C ARG A 166 -13.09 -1.71 -20.78
N LYS A 167 -14.16 -0.93 -20.62
CA LYS A 167 -15.21 -0.84 -21.62
C LYS A 167 -14.69 -0.23 -22.94
N ILE A 168 -13.75 0.71 -22.87
CA ILE A 168 -13.10 1.27 -24.08
C ILE A 168 -12.37 0.16 -24.82
N LEU A 169 -11.55 -0.64 -24.15
CA LEU A 169 -10.83 -1.74 -24.77
C LEU A 169 -11.77 -2.81 -25.33
N ASN A 170 -12.74 -3.25 -24.53
CA ASN A 170 -13.72 -4.25 -24.96
C ASN A 170 -14.54 -3.78 -26.15
N GLY A 171 -15.02 -2.53 -26.13
CA GLY A 171 -15.76 -1.94 -27.24
C GLY A 171 -14.92 -1.80 -28.50
N PHE A 172 -13.65 -1.41 -28.38
CA PHE A 172 -12.73 -1.36 -29.50
C PHE A 172 -12.48 -2.75 -30.12
N TYR A 173 -12.26 -3.78 -29.27
CA TYR A 173 -12.09 -5.15 -29.77
C TYR A 173 -13.38 -5.69 -30.40
N ALA A 174 -14.55 -5.29 -29.90
CA ALA A 174 -15.85 -5.63 -30.52
C ALA A 174 -16.01 -4.98 -31.92
N MET A 175 -15.54 -3.74 -32.11
CA MET A 175 -15.52 -3.09 -33.44
C MET A 175 -14.69 -3.87 -34.46
N LEU A 176 -13.65 -4.58 -33.99
CA LEU A 176 -12.81 -5.44 -34.83
C LEU A 176 -13.33 -6.87 -34.99
N GLY A 177 -14.51 -7.20 -34.36
CA GLY A 177 -15.08 -8.56 -34.33
C GLY A 177 -14.29 -9.53 -33.45
N LEU A 178 -13.60 -9.04 -32.45
CA LEU A 178 -12.69 -9.81 -31.58
C LEU A 178 -13.18 -9.94 -30.11
N THR A 179 -14.48 -9.83 -29.88
CA THR A 179 -15.07 -9.88 -28.54
C THR A 179 -14.67 -11.14 -27.76
N ASP A 180 -14.70 -12.30 -28.40
CA ASP A 180 -14.37 -13.59 -27.78
C ASP A 180 -12.88 -13.72 -27.44
N LYS A 181 -12.02 -12.89 -28.03
CA LYS A 181 -10.58 -12.86 -27.83
C LYS A 181 -10.10 -11.71 -26.94
N ALA A 182 -11.01 -10.86 -26.48
CA ALA A 182 -10.68 -9.63 -25.74
C ALA A 182 -9.77 -9.89 -24.52
N GLY A 183 -10.05 -10.92 -23.75
CA GLY A 183 -9.25 -11.30 -22.59
C GLY A 183 -7.81 -11.72 -22.94
N ASP A 184 -7.63 -12.51 -24.02
CA ASP A 184 -6.32 -12.94 -24.48
C ASP A 184 -5.52 -11.79 -25.08
N ILE A 185 -6.20 -10.89 -25.82
CA ILE A 185 -5.61 -9.67 -26.37
C ILE A 185 -5.11 -8.79 -25.22
N MET A 186 -5.92 -8.54 -24.20
CA MET A 186 -5.52 -7.73 -23.05
C MET A 186 -4.31 -8.33 -22.31
N ARG A 187 -4.29 -9.65 -22.09
CA ARG A 187 -3.14 -10.35 -21.49
C ARG A 187 -1.86 -10.26 -22.34
N THR A 188 -2.01 -10.17 -23.65
CA THR A 188 -0.87 -10.05 -24.56
C THR A 188 -0.37 -8.62 -24.63
N VAL A 189 -1.26 -7.64 -24.72
CA VAL A 189 -0.95 -6.20 -24.70
C VAL A 189 -0.24 -5.79 -23.41
N ASP A 190 -0.61 -6.33 -22.26
CA ASP A 190 0.07 -6.09 -20.98
C ASP A 190 1.58 -6.41 -20.97
N LYS A 191 2.03 -7.20 -21.93
CA LYS A 191 3.46 -7.50 -22.07
C LYS A 191 4.22 -6.43 -22.84
N LEU A 192 3.52 -5.42 -23.40
CA LEU A 192 4.08 -4.43 -24.34
C LEU A 192 5.35 -3.76 -23.79
N ASP A 193 5.30 -3.23 -22.58
CA ASP A 193 6.43 -2.55 -21.93
C ASP A 193 7.64 -3.48 -21.70
N LYS A 194 7.41 -4.79 -21.62
CA LYS A 194 8.46 -5.79 -21.31
C LYS A 194 9.12 -6.37 -22.53
N ILE A 195 8.32 -6.60 -23.60
CA ILE A 195 8.80 -7.37 -24.76
C ILE A 195 8.78 -6.57 -26.07
N GLY A 196 8.16 -5.38 -26.07
CA GLY A 196 8.07 -4.49 -27.23
C GLY A 196 6.97 -4.86 -28.24
N ALA A 197 6.62 -3.89 -29.11
CA ALA A 197 5.47 -3.97 -30.01
C ALA A 197 5.58 -5.11 -31.03
N GLU A 198 6.76 -5.36 -31.61
CA GLU A 198 6.99 -6.43 -32.59
C GLU A 198 6.65 -7.82 -32.00
N LYS A 199 7.12 -8.10 -30.78
CA LYS A 199 6.83 -9.37 -30.13
C LYS A 199 5.36 -9.49 -29.71
N VAL A 200 4.75 -8.39 -29.25
CA VAL A 200 3.31 -8.35 -28.96
C VAL A 200 2.51 -8.64 -30.23
N ARG A 201 2.88 -8.01 -31.35
CA ARG A 201 2.26 -8.30 -32.65
C ARG A 201 2.32 -9.78 -33.00
N THR A 202 3.51 -10.38 -32.91
CA THR A 202 3.71 -11.81 -33.17
C THR A 202 2.83 -12.69 -32.25
N LEU A 203 2.78 -12.38 -30.96
CA LEU A 203 1.91 -13.13 -30.01
C LEU A 203 0.42 -12.97 -30.35
N LEU A 204 -0.03 -11.77 -30.76
CA LEU A 204 -1.40 -11.53 -31.18
C LEU A 204 -1.77 -12.37 -32.39
N THR A 205 -0.88 -12.46 -33.39
CA THR A 205 -1.16 -13.26 -34.61
C THR A 205 -1.03 -14.76 -34.36
N ASP A 206 0.06 -15.22 -33.75
CA ASP A 206 0.43 -16.63 -33.70
C ASP A 206 -0.23 -17.39 -32.53
N GLU A 207 -0.38 -16.75 -31.38
CA GLU A 207 -0.95 -17.40 -30.16
C GLU A 207 -2.44 -17.06 -29.99
N VAL A 208 -2.83 -15.79 -30.14
CA VAL A 208 -4.24 -15.36 -29.97
C VAL A 208 -5.03 -15.60 -31.24
N GLY A 209 -4.36 -15.69 -32.41
CA GLY A 209 -4.99 -15.94 -33.70
C GLY A 209 -5.79 -14.72 -34.20
N VAL A 210 -5.26 -13.53 -34.01
CA VAL A 210 -5.77 -12.26 -34.57
C VAL A 210 -5.19 -12.06 -35.95
N SER A 211 -5.95 -11.47 -36.89
CA SER A 211 -5.38 -11.14 -38.21
C SER A 211 -4.26 -10.10 -38.10
N ALA A 212 -3.34 -10.09 -39.08
CA ALA A 212 -2.24 -9.12 -39.10
C ALA A 212 -2.76 -7.66 -39.06
N GLU A 213 -3.81 -7.39 -39.86
CA GLU A 213 -4.47 -6.07 -39.94
C GLU A 213 -5.07 -5.68 -38.56
N SER A 214 -5.78 -6.60 -37.90
CA SER A 214 -6.35 -6.33 -36.59
C SER A 214 -5.27 -6.15 -35.51
N ALA A 215 -4.17 -6.90 -35.56
CA ALA A 215 -3.03 -6.73 -34.66
C ALA A 215 -2.39 -5.34 -34.82
N ASP A 216 -2.23 -4.86 -36.06
CA ASP A 216 -1.71 -3.53 -36.34
C ASP A 216 -2.66 -2.41 -35.86
N GLU A 217 -3.99 -2.57 -36.03
CA GLU A 217 -4.99 -1.62 -35.49
C GLU A 217 -5.01 -1.63 -33.95
N ILE A 218 -4.87 -2.78 -33.31
CA ILE A 218 -4.76 -2.87 -31.84
C ILE A 218 -3.52 -2.10 -31.36
N LEU A 219 -2.36 -2.35 -31.94
CA LEU A 219 -1.12 -1.66 -31.56
C LEU A 219 -1.20 -0.16 -31.79
N LYS A 220 -1.80 0.27 -32.91
CA LYS A 220 -2.02 1.68 -33.22
C LYS A 220 -2.96 2.34 -32.17
N PHE A 221 -4.03 1.66 -31.77
CA PHE A 221 -4.97 2.15 -30.79
C PHE A 221 -4.35 2.33 -29.41
N ILE A 222 -3.63 1.32 -28.92
CA ILE A 222 -2.98 1.39 -27.59
C ILE A 222 -1.77 2.34 -27.57
N ALA A 223 -1.22 2.70 -28.72
CA ALA A 223 -0.14 3.68 -28.87
C ALA A 223 -0.63 5.14 -28.87
N ILE A 224 -1.94 5.40 -28.78
CA ILE A 224 -2.47 6.75 -28.62
C ILE A 224 -1.97 7.32 -27.29
N THR A 225 -1.16 8.38 -27.37
CA THR A 225 -0.51 9.04 -26.24
C THR A 225 -0.56 10.56 -26.39
N GLY A 226 -0.29 11.28 -25.34
CA GLY A 226 -0.28 12.75 -25.31
C GLY A 226 -0.77 13.30 -23.99
N SER A 227 -1.21 14.56 -23.97
CA SER A 227 -1.95 15.08 -22.80
C SER A 227 -3.29 14.34 -22.66
N ASN A 228 -3.88 14.42 -21.47
CA ASN A 228 -5.19 13.77 -21.23
C ASN A 228 -6.25 14.22 -22.25
N ASP A 229 -6.30 15.51 -22.57
CA ASP A 229 -7.23 16.07 -23.56
C ASP A 229 -6.95 15.53 -24.98
N GLN A 230 -5.68 15.37 -25.35
CA GLN A 230 -5.31 14.80 -26.66
C GLN A 230 -5.72 13.34 -26.78
N VAL A 231 -5.50 12.55 -25.75
CA VAL A 231 -5.93 11.13 -25.72
C VAL A 231 -7.45 11.02 -25.79
N LEU A 232 -8.18 11.78 -24.97
CA LEU A 232 -9.65 11.79 -24.99
C LEU A 232 -10.20 12.23 -26.35
N SER A 233 -9.62 13.27 -26.95
CA SER A 233 -10.00 13.75 -28.28
C SER A 233 -9.75 12.70 -29.37
N ALA A 234 -8.64 11.97 -29.29
CA ALA A 234 -8.37 10.86 -30.21
C ALA A 234 -9.38 9.72 -30.07
N LEU A 235 -9.80 9.41 -28.83
CA LEU A 235 -10.83 8.40 -28.57
C LEU A 235 -12.21 8.82 -29.11
N GLU A 236 -12.55 10.11 -29.14
CA GLU A 236 -13.78 10.62 -29.75
C GLU A 236 -13.90 10.25 -31.23
N GLY A 237 -12.79 10.09 -31.95
CA GLY A 237 -12.78 9.61 -33.34
C GLY A 237 -13.34 8.19 -33.51
N TYR A 238 -13.50 7.43 -32.46
CA TYR A 238 -14.09 6.08 -32.48
C TYR A 238 -15.53 6.07 -31.97
N ALA A 239 -16.05 7.15 -31.37
CA ALA A 239 -17.37 7.23 -30.80
C ALA A 239 -18.50 6.99 -31.84
N GLY A 240 -19.64 6.50 -31.35
CA GLY A 240 -20.80 6.19 -32.20
C GLY A 240 -20.70 4.87 -32.97
N ARG A 241 -19.64 4.08 -32.75
CA ARG A 241 -19.41 2.79 -33.45
C ARG A 241 -19.73 1.58 -32.57
N ASN A 242 -19.73 1.74 -31.26
CA ASN A 242 -20.02 0.65 -30.33
C ASN A 242 -20.49 1.23 -28.98
N GLU A 243 -21.64 0.77 -28.50
CA GLU A 243 -22.27 1.29 -27.27
C GLU A 243 -21.39 1.10 -26.01
N THR A 244 -20.71 -0.05 -25.89
CA THR A 244 -19.80 -0.31 -24.76
C THR A 244 -18.60 0.62 -24.76
N PHE A 245 -18.06 0.93 -25.95
CA PHE A 245 -16.99 1.91 -26.12
C PHE A 245 -17.44 3.29 -25.70
N ASP A 246 -18.61 3.73 -26.18
CA ASP A 246 -19.17 5.06 -25.89
C ASP A 246 -19.41 5.24 -24.40
N GLU A 247 -20.00 4.24 -23.73
CA GLU A 247 -20.17 4.23 -22.28
C GLU A 247 -18.83 4.33 -21.56
N GLY A 248 -17.82 3.55 -21.96
CA GLY A 248 -16.48 3.60 -21.38
C GLY A 248 -15.80 4.95 -21.54
N LEU A 249 -15.97 5.58 -22.70
CA LEU A 249 -15.42 6.92 -22.99
C LEU A 249 -16.11 8.00 -22.13
N ASP A 250 -17.41 7.97 -21.98
CA ASP A 250 -18.15 8.92 -21.15
C ASP A 250 -17.77 8.75 -19.66
N GLN A 251 -17.60 7.51 -19.20
CA GLN A 251 -17.11 7.21 -17.86
C GLN A 251 -15.68 7.76 -17.67
N LEU A 252 -14.77 7.52 -18.59
CA LEU A 252 -13.39 8.00 -18.51
C LEU A 252 -13.30 9.52 -18.49
N LYS A 253 -14.05 10.22 -19.36
CA LYS A 253 -14.17 11.68 -19.35
C LYS A 253 -14.65 12.20 -18.01
N THR A 254 -15.65 11.55 -17.43
CA THR A 254 -16.21 11.91 -16.11
C THR A 254 -15.16 11.74 -15.00
N VAL A 255 -14.42 10.63 -15.01
CA VAL A 255 -13.34 10.37 -14.06
C VAL A 255 -12.24 11.44 -14.17
N VAL A 256 -11.75 11.75 -15.38
CA VAL A 256 -10.73 12.78 -15.61
C VAL A 256 -11.21 14.16 -15.11
N LYS A 257 -12.45 14.54 -15.43
CA LYS A 257 -13.06 15.78 -14.94
C LYS A 257 -13.06 15.86 -13.42
N TYR A 258 -13.46 14.79 -12.74
CA TYR A 258 -13.51 14.79 -11.27
C TYR A 258 -12.15 14.68 -10.61
N LEU A 259 -11.15 14.05 -11.24
CA LEU A 259 -9.77 14.08 -10.75
C LEU A 259 -9.26 15.51 -10.59
N SER A 260 -9.46 16.36 -11.60
CA SER A 260 -9.13 17.78 -11.52
C SER A 260 -9.90 18.50 -10.41
N ALA A 261 -11.21 18.17 -10.23
CA ALA A 261 -12.04 18.74 -9.17
C ALA A 261 -11.60 18.30 -7.76
N PHE A 262 -11.08 17.07 -7.62
CA PHE A 262 -10.46 16.57 -6.38
C PHE A 262 -9.07 17.17 -6.11
N GLY A 263 -8.54 17.98 -7.02
CA GLY A 263 -7.26 18.66 -6.88
C GLY A 263 -6.05 17.80 -7.16
N VAL A 264 -6.19 16.73 -7.94
CA VAL A 264 -5.05 15.95 -8.42
C VAL A 264 -4.37 16.75 -9.54
N PRO A 265 -3.07 17.10 -9.42
CA PRO A 265 -2.35 17.80 -10.46
C PRO A 265 -2.25 16.98 -11.75
N GLU A 266 -2.29 17.65 -12.91
CA GLU A 266 -2.27 16.95 -14.21
C GLU A 266 -0.98 16.16 -14.44
N GLU A 267 0.13 16.60 -13.87
CA GLU A 267 1.39 15.87 -13.91
C GLU A 267 1.39 14.54 -13.10
N ASN A 268 0.41 14.33 -12.22
CA ASN A 268 0.31 13.14 -11.38
C ASN A 268 -0.71 12.10 -11.89
N PHE A 269 -1.40 12.35 -13.00
CA PHE A 269 -2.27 11.34 -13.61
C PHE A 269 -2.23 11.41 -15.14
N ALA A 270 -2.44 10.27 -15.79
CA ALA A 270 -2.49 10.17 -17.25
C ALA A 270 -3.51 9.14 -17.72
N VAL A 271 -4.25 9.45 -18.77
CA VAL A 271 -5.03 8.46 -19.52
C VAL A 271 -4.06 7.60 -20.31
N ASP A 272 -4.07 6.28 -20.08
CA ASP A 272 -3.11 5.35 -20.67
C ASP A 272 -3.80 4.06 -21.12
N LEU A 273 -3.95 3.89 -22.41
CA LEU A 273 -4.64 2.75 -23.03
C LEU A 273 -3.85 1.44 -22.94
N THR A 274 -2.58 1.49 -22.57
CA THR A 274 -1.75 0.30 -22.38
C THR A 274 -2.11 -0.45 -21.10
N ILE A 275 -2.81 0.20 -20.14
CA ILE A 275 -3.33 -0.48 -18.96
C ILE A 275 -4.52 -1.35 -19.39
N ALA A 276 -4.21 -2.53 -19.86
CA ALA A 276 -5.18 -3.53 -20.26
C ALA A 276 -5.41 -4.58 -19.16
N ARG A 277 -4.42 -4.74 -18.24
CA ARG A 277 -4.39 -5.75 -17.20
C ARG A 277 -4.96 -5.23 -15.89
N GLY A 278 -5.24 -6.12 -15.06
CA GLY A 278 -5.71 -6.05 -13.69
C GLY A 278 -6.20 -7.44 -13.33
N LEU A 279 -6.77 -7.60 -12.17
CA LEU A 279 -7.44 -8.86 -11.83
C LEU A 279 -8.60 -9.08 -12.80
N ASP A 280 -8.85 -10.33 -13.20
CA ASP A 280 -9.83 -10.68 -14.23
C ASP A 280 -11.27 -10.21 -13.91
N TYR A 281 -11.51 -9.83 -12.66
CA TYR A 281 -12.82 -9.35 -12.21
C TYR A 281 -13.07 -7.84 -12.43
N TYR A 282 -12.11 -7.05 -12.93
CA TYR A 282 -12.37 -5.63 -13.21
C TYR A 282 -13.28 -5.45 -14.44
N THR A 283 -14.25 -4.53 -14.32
CA THR A 283 -15.32 -4.32 -15.31
C THR A 283 -15.39 -2.92 -15.90
N GLY A 284 -14.80 -1.92 -15.24
CA GLY A 284 -14.86 -0.51 -15.60
C GLY A 284 -13.48 0.16 -15.54
N THR A 285 -13.39 1.28 -14.83
CA THR A 285 -12.14 2.03 -14.65
C THR A 285 -11.07 1.19 -13.96
N VAL A 286 -9.84 1.30 -14.43
CA VAL A 286 -8.66 0.62 -13.90
C VAL A 286 -7.55 1.63 -13.66
N TYR A 287 -6.72 1.37 -12.65
CA TYR A 287 -5.64 2.25 -12.22
C TYR A 287 -4.33 1.49 -12.07
N GLU A 288 -3.25 2.16 -12.44
CA GLU A 288 -1.89 1.75 -12.13
C GLU A 288 -1.05 2.96 -11.75
N THR A 289 -0.29 2.87 -10.67
CA THR A 289 0.60 3.94 -10.24
C THR A 289 2.05 3.51 -10.33
N ALA A 290 2.85 4.28 -11.03
CA ALA A 290 4.27 4.06 -11.20
C ALA A 290 5.07 5.26 -10.64
N LEU A 291 6.27 4.98 -10.12
CA LEU A 291 7.24 6.00 -9.74
C LEU A 291 8.01 6.43 -10.99
N LEU A 292 8.00 7.75 -11.30
CA LEU A 292 8.57 8.28 -12.54
C LEU A 292 10.09 8.14 -12.62
N ASP A 293 10.76 8.24 -11.48
CA ASP A 293 12.23 8.11 -11.42
C ASP A 293 12.71 6.67 -11.30
N HIS A 294 11.76 5.72 -11.12
CA HIS A 294 12.04 4.30 -10.91
C HIS A 294 11.10 3.39 -11.70
N PRO A 295 11.03 3.55 -13.04
CA PRO A 295 10.09 2.79 -13.89
C PRO A 295 10.35 1.27 -13.86
N GLU A 296 11.58 0.84 -13.56
CA GLU A 296 11.96 -0.57 -13.42
C GLU A 296 11.22 -1.29 -12.28
N ILE A 297 10.70 -0.55 -11.33
CA ILE A 297 9.92 -1.09 -10.21
C ILE A 297 8.56 -1.60 -10.70
N GLY A 298 8.01 -0.97 -11.73
CA GLY A 298 6.65 -1.17 -12.20
C GLY A 298 5.60 -0.60 -11.22
N SER A 299 4.38 -1.07 -11.32
CA SER A 299 3.27 -0.56 -10.51
C SER A 299 3.47 -0.82 -9.02
N VAL A 300 3.29 0.23 -8.21
CA VAL A 300 3.33 0.20 -6.72
C VAL A 300 1.94 0.26 -6.10
N CYS A 301 0.95 0.70 -6.86
CA CYS A 301 -0.46 0.70 -6.49
C CYS A 301 -1.30 0.40 -7.74
N SER A 302 -2.30 -0.46 -7.60
CA SER A 302 -3.23 -0.79 -8.68
C SER A 302 -4.64 -0.98 -8.14
N GLY A 303 -5.63 -0.92 -9.03
CA GLY A 303 -7.01 -1.10 -8.65
C GLY A 303 -7.97 -0.97 -9.82
N GLY A 304 -9.26 -0.94 -9.51
CA GLY A 304 -10.30 -0.76 -10.51
C GLY A 304 -11.70 -1.04 -9.98
N ARG A 305 -12.68 -0.83 -10.85
CA ARG A 305 -14.06 -1.16 -10.64
C ARG A 305 -14.32 -2.65 -10.89
N TYR A 306 -15.12 -3.26 -10.05
CA TYR A 306 -15.63 -4.63 -10.17
C TYR A 306 -17.12 -4.68 -9.82
N ASP A 307 -17.92 -5.25 -10.70
CA ASP A 307 -19.37 -5.28 -10.53
C ASP A 307 -19.89 -6.64 -10.03
N ASN A 308 -19.16 -7.73 -10.32
CA ASN A 308 -19.65 -9.10 -10.18
C ASN A 308 -18.83 -9.94 -9.18
N LEU A 309 -18.05 -9.32 -8.29
CA LEU A 309 -17.19 -10.08 -7.38
C LEU A 309 -17.96 -10.83 -6.31
N ALA A 310 -19.07 -10.25 -5.82
CA ALA A 310 -19.90 -10.85 -4.78
C ALA A 310 -20.93 -11.88 -5.29
N GLU A 311 -21.13 -12.02 -6.61
CA GLU A 311 -22.13 -12.93 -7.21
C GLU A 311 -21.98 -14.41 -6.81
N TYR A 312 -20.78 -14.81 -6.40
CA TYR A 312 -20.50 -16.15 -5.89
C TYR A 312 -21.05 -16.42 -4.48
N TYR A 313 -21.40 -15.35 -3.76
CA TYR A 313 -21.80 -15.44 -2.35
C TYR A 313 -23.23 -14.96 -2.11
N THR A 314 -23.82 -14.20 -3.05
CA THR A 314 -25.13 -13.59 -2.89
C THR A 314 -25.74 -13.24 -4.25
N ASP A 315 -27.08 -13.25 -4.33
CA ASP A 315 -27.84 -12.75 -5.49
C ASP A 315 -27.92 -11.20 -5.54
N LYS A 316 -27.34 -10.52 -4.55
CA LYS A 316 -27.30 -9.05 -4.51
C LYS A 316 -26.28 -8.53 -5.50
N GLN A 317 -26.63 -7.45 -6.20
CA GLN A 317 -25.70 -6.70 -7.02
C GLN A 317 -24.91 -5.75 -6.12
N LEU A 318 -23.63 -6.05 -5.90
CA LEU A 318 -22.75 -5.30 -5.02
C LEU A 318 -21.54 -4.78 -5.80
N PRO A 319 -21.74 -3.76 -6.66
CA PRO A 319 -20.64 -3.16 -7.41
C PRO A 319 -19.64 -2.51 -6.46
N GLY A 320 -18.36 -2.64 -6.78
CA GLY A 320 -17.30 -2.08 -5.98
C GLY A 320 -16.23 -1.38 -6.80
N VAL A 321 -15.50 -0.50 -6.17
CA VAL A 321 -14.25 0.07 -6.68
C VAL A 321 -13.23 0.10 -5.56
N GLY A 322 -11.99 -0.27 -5.85
CA GLY A 322 -10.95 -0.27 -4.85
C GLY A 322 -9.56 -0.15 -5.43
N ILE A 323 -8.60 0.16 -4.56
CA ILE A 323 -7.17 0.17 -4.88
C ILE A 323 -6.39 -0.60 -3.83
N SER A 324 -5.26 -1.13 -4.23
CA SER A 324 -4.31 -1.84 -3.40
C SER A 324 -2.91 -1.28 -3.56
N ILE A 325 -2.31 -0.81 -2.47
CA ILE A 325 -0.90 -0.48 -2.42
C ILE A 325 -0.13 -1.73 -2.02
N GLY A 326 0.80 -2.18 -2.86
CA GLY A 326 1.74 -3.26 -2.52
C GLY A 326 2.76 -2.76 -1.50
N LEU A 327 2.35 -2.67 -0.23
CA LEU A 327 3.09 -1.95 0.80
C LEU A 327 4.50 -2.51 1.06
N THR A 328 4.63 -3.83 1.16
CA THR A 328 5.96 -4.47 1.33
C THR A 328 6.88 -4.19 0.14
N ARG A 329 6.34 -4.21 -1.08
CA ARG A 329 7.08 -3.90 -2.29
C ARG A 329 7.53 -2.45 -2.31
N LEU A 330 6.60 -1.53 -2.03
CA LEU A 330 6.90 -0.09 -1.95
C LEU A 330 8.01 0.17 -0.92
N PHE A 331 7.86 -0.36 0.29
CA PHE A 331 8.83 -0.22 1.37
C PHE A 331 10.22 -0.75 0.99
N TYR A 332 10.27 -1.96 0.43
CA TYR A 332 11.52 -2.60 0.01
C TYR A 332 12.25 -1.75 -1.02
N VAL A 333 11.54 -1.29 -2.03
CA VAL A 333 12.14 -0.49 -3.09
C VAL A 333 12.62 0.87 -2.59
N LEU A 334 11.79 1.57 -1.81
CA LEU A 334 12.19 2.85 -1.20
C LEU A 334 13.43 2.69 -0.32
N GLY A 335 13.55 1.57 0.39
CA GLY A 335 14.74 1.24 1.18
C GLY A 335 15.98 1.04 0.29
N GLU A 336 15.86 0.27 -0.80
CA GLU A 336 16.98 0.06 -1.74
C GLU A 336 17.44 1.34 -2.44
N GLN A 337 16.50 2.25 -2.74
CA GLN A 337 16.79 3.54 -3.36
C GLN A 337 17.26 4.60 -2.34
N GLY A 338 17.28 4.26 -1.03
CA GLY A 338 17.65 5.18 0.02
C GLY A 338 16.71 6.37 0.16
N MET A 339 15.42 6.17 -0.17
CA MET A 339 14.37 7.19 -0.10
C MET A 339 13.63 7.19 1.25
N LEU A 340 13.85 6.21 2.11
CA LEU A 340 13.32 6.23 3.46
C LEU A 340 14.04 7.28 4.29
N ASN A 341 13.29 8.16 4.95
CA ASN A 341 13.87 9.24 5.74
C ASN A 341 14.61 8.69 6.96
N GLY A 342 15.93 8.73 6.91
CA GLY A 342 16.82 8.27 7.98
C GLY A 342 16.87 9.18 9.21
N ASP A 343 16.41 10.43 9.09
CA ASP A 343 16.42 11.41 10.18
C ASP A 343 15.24 11.20 11.16
N LEU A 344 14.22 10.47 10.74
CA LEU A 344 13.09 10.16 11.62
C LEU A 344 13.51 9.15 12.70
N PRO A 345 13.17 9.42 13.97
CA PRO A 345 13.55 8.52 15.06
C PRO A 345 12.99 7.11 14.89
N THR A 346 13.86 6.11 14.96
CA THR A 346 13.48 4.68 14.92
C THR A 346 13.78 3.98 16.26
N ALA A 347 14.13 4.76 17.29
CA ALA A 347 14.39 4.26 18.63
C ALA A 347 13.15 3.67 19.29
N PRO A 348 13.32 2.64 20.15
CA PRO A 348 12.21 2.01 20.87
C PRO A 348 11.57 2.95 21.90
N ALA A 349 12.29 3.97 22.34
CA ALA A 349 11.83 4.97 23.29
C ALA A 349 12.39 6.35 22.94
N ASP A 350 11.75 7.39 23.48
CA ASP A 350 12.20 8.78 23.35
C ASP A 350 13.23 9.12 24.41
N VAL A 351 13.10 8.50 25.59
CA VAL A 351 13.99 8.69 26.74
C VAL A 351 14.43 7.33 27.29
N LEU A 352 15.72 7.20 27.54
CA LEU A 352 16.29 6.11 28.31
C LEU A 352 16.78 6.64 29.66
N ILE A 353 16.22 6.14 30.75
CA ILE A 353 16.68 6.46 32.11
C ILE A 353 17.79 5.47 32.50
N LEU A 354 18.95 5.99 32.85
CA LEU A 354 20.08 5.24 33.37
C LEU A 354 20.23 5.51 34.89
N PRO A 355 19.67 4.64 35.76
CA PRO A 355 19.87 4.77 37.20
C PRO A 355 21.34 4.56 37.53
N MET A 356 21.86 5.43 38.42
CA MET A 356 23.21 5.36 38.97
C MET A 356 23.21 4.92 40.45
N THR A 357 22.02 4.63 40.99
CA THR A 357 21.76 4.15 42.34
C THR A 357 21.43 2.67 42.35
N GLU A 358 21.61 1.99 43.49
CA GLU A 358 21.17 0.60 43.68
C GLU A 358 19.63 0.51 43.80
N ASP A 359 19.03 1.43 44.57
CA ASP A 359 17.59 1.56 44.64
C ASP A 359 17.04 2.27 43.41
N LEU A 360 16.14 1.59 42.69
CA LEU A 360 15.51 2.07 41.45
C LEU A 360 14.22 2.86 41.69
N SER A 361 13.76 3.05 42.93
CA SER A 361 12.45 3.64 43.23
C SER A 361 12.27 5.04 42.61
N ALA A 362 13.29 5.90 42.72
CA ALA A 362 13.25 7.24 42.11
C ALA A 362 13.20 7.19 40.56
N ALA A 363 13.98 6.28 39.97
CA ALA A 363 13.99 6.10 38.52
C ALA A 363 12.67 5.52 37.97
N VAL A 364 12.06 4.58 38.72
CA VAL A 364 10.72 4.04 38.41
C VAL A 364 9.68 5.15 38.44
N THR A 365 9.72 5.98 39.52
CA THR A 365 8.80 7.12 39.69
C THR A 365 8.95 8.12 38.54
N LEU A 366 10.19 8.45 38.16
CA LEU A 366 10.46 9.36 37.04
C LEU A 366 9.97 8.76 35.70
N ALA A 367 10.24 7.47 35.44
CA ALA A 367 9.77 6.80 34.25
C ALA A 367 8.23 6.85 34.13
N THR A 368 7.53 6.64 35.26
CA THR A 368 6.07 6.72 35.30
C THR A 368 5.59 8.13 34.98
N LYS A 369 6.15 9.16 35.63
CA LYS A 369 5.81 10.57 35.34
C LYS A 369 6.01 10.97 33.87
N LEU A 370 7.10 10.53 33.26
CA LEU A 370 7.37 10.81 31.84
C LEU A 370 6.36 10.09 30.92
N ARG A 371 6.02 8.83 31.22
CA ARG A 371 4.99 8.06 30.49
C ARG A 371 3.61 8.68 30.62
N ASP A 372 3.22 9.10 31.81
CA ASP A 372 1.95 9.80 32.06
C ASP A 372 1.88 11.13 31.30
N ALA A 373 3.03 11.75 31.07
CA ALA A 373 3.18 12.93 30.22
C ALA A 373 3.25 12.62 28.71
N GLY A 374 3.08 11.36 28.29
CA GLY A 374 3.08 10.93 26.89
C GLY A 374 4.45 10.73 26.26
N VAL A 375 5.53 10.69 27.06
CA VAL A 375 6.89 10.44 26.57
C VAL A 375 7.20 8.95 26.63
N ARG A 376 7.55 8.32 25.52
CA ARG A 376 7.96 6.90 25.46
C ARG A 376 9.26 6.73 26.24
N THR A 377 9.20 6.12 27.41
CA THR A 377 10.34 6.05 28.34
C THR A 377 10.71 4.63 28.64
N GLN A 378 11.98 4.30 28.44
CA GLN A 378 12.58 3.03 28.85
C GLN A 378 13.45 3.25 30.13
N LEU A 379 13.33 2.32 31.07
CA LEU A 379 14.18 2.25 32.25
C LEU A 379 15.22 1.16 32.03
N TYR A 380 16.51 1.49 32.17
CA TYR A 380 17.58 0.52 32.13
C TYR A 380 17.78 -0.10 33.53
N THR A 381 17.47 -1.36 33.67
CA THR A 381 17.46 -2.06 34.96
C THR A 381 18.72 -2.90 35.22
N GLU A 382 19.56 -3.10 34.18
CA GLU A 382 20.74 -3.95 34.30
C GLU A 382 21.84 -3.30 35.14
N GLN A 383 22.39 -4.03 36.09
CA GLN A 383 23.53 -3.61 36.92
C GLN A 383 24.87 -3.73 36.17
N LYS A 384 25.10 -2.81 35.24
CA LYS A 384 26.31 -2.76 34.40
C LYS A 384 27.09 -1.47 34.60
N LYS A 385 28.38 -1.49 34.23
CA LYS A 385 29.25 -0.30 34.24
C LYS A 385 28.68 0.78 33.31
N PHE A 386 28.90 2.05 33.66
CA PHE A 386 28.41 3.23 32.90
C PHE A 386 28.66 3.14 31.40
N LYS A 387 29.89 2.76 30.97
CA LYS A 387 30.21 2.59 29.55
C LYS A 387 29.30 1.60 28.84
N ALA A 388 28.88 0.50 29.49
CA ALA A 388 27.97 -0.48 28.90
C ALA A 388 26.55 0.07 28.78
N LYS A 389 26.10 0.87 29.77
CA LYS A 389 24.80 1.56 29.73
C LYS A 389 24.78 2.58 28.58
N MET A 390 25.83 3.36 28.40
CA MET A 390 25.94 4.32 27.28
C MET A 390 25.99 3.62 25.91
N ASN A 391 26.76 2.55 25.78
CA ASN A 391 26.78 1.76 24.53
C ASN A 391 25.40 1.19 24.18
N TYR A 392 24.56 0.89 25.18
CA TYR A 392 23.19 0.47 24.93
C TYR A 392 22.34 1.64 24.40
N ALA A 393 22.48 2.83 25.01
CA ALA A 393 21.80 4.03 24.53
C ALA A 393 22.16 4.36 23.07
N ASP A 394 23.47 4.34 22.76
CA ASP A 394 23.97 4.59 21.40
C ASP A 394 23.43 3.56 20.39
N LYS A 395 23.46 2.27 20.73
CA LYS A 395 22.96 1.19 19.85
C LYS A 395 21.46 1.24 19.60
N THR A 396 20.69 1.68 20.61
CA THR A 396 19.23 1.79 20.48
C THR A 396 18.80 3.09 19.80
N GLY A 397 19.71 4.06 19.67
CA GLY A 397 19.45 5.34 19.00
C GLY A 397 18.46 6.23 19.74
N VAL A 398 18.31 6.06 21.07
CA VAL A 398 17.38 6.88 21.85
C VAL A 398 17.80 8.35 21.81
N PRO A 399 16.89 9.29 21.52
CA PRO A 399 17.25 10.69 21.40
C PRO A 399 17.69 11.34 22.71
N TYR A 400 17.16 10.89 23.84
CA TYR A 400 17.48 11.45 25.17
C TYR A 400 17.90 10.37 26.14
N VAL A 401 18.95 10.68 26.92
CA VAL A 401 19.39 9.85 28.05
C VAL A 401 19.28 10.67 29.33
N VAL A 402 18.64 10.11 30.33
CA VAL A 402 18.52 10.68 31.67
C VAL A 402 19.45 9.92 32.59
N PHE A 403 20.35 10.63 33.26
CA PHE A 403 21.14 10.12 34.37
C PHE A 403 20.46 10.47 35.69
N LEU A 404 20.30 9.50 36.56
CA LEU A 404 19.65 9.69 37.83
C LEU A 404 20.50 9.05 38.94
N GLY A 405 21.29 9.88 39.61
CA GLY A 405 22.12 9.52 40.76
C GLY A 405 21.54 10.05 42.07
N GLU A 406 22.25 9.85 43.17
CA GLU A 406 21.83 10.30 44.48
C GLU A 406 21.68 11.84 44.58
N ASP A 407 22.57 12.58 43.91
CA ASP A 407 22.54 14.04 43.91
C ASP A 407 21.34 14.58 43.16
N GLU A 408 21.00 14.00 41.98
CA GLU A 408 19.81 14.37 41.24
C GLU A 408 18.54 14.10 42.01
N VAL A 409 18.44 12.94 42.66
CA VAL A 409 17.30 12.57 43.52
C VAL A 409 17.16 13.52 44.71
N LYS A 410 18.25 13.81 45.41
CA LYS A 410 18.26 14.70 46.58
C LYS A 410 17.86 16.13 46.24
N ASN A 411 18.34 16.64 45.09
CA ASN A 411 18.07 18.02 44.64
C ASN A 411 16.80 18.15 43.81
N ASN A 412 16.07 17.05 43.57
CA ASN A 412 14.88 16.97 42.72
C ASN A 412 15.10 17.56 41.33
N VAL A 413 16.24 17.24 40.72
CA VAL A 413 16.62 17.65 39.35
C VAL A 413 16.89 16.42 38.47
N ILE A 414 16.92 16.63 37.18
CA ILE A 414 17.11 15.59 36.15
C ILE A 414 18.26 15.99 35.26
N ALA A 415 19.32 15.20 35.25
CA ALA A 415 20.42 15.34 34.29
C ALA A 415 20.02 14.66 32.99
N CYS A 416 19.69 15.44 31.96
CA CYS A 416 19.22 14.97 30.67
C CYS A 416 20.21 15.35 29.57
N LYS A 417 20.66 14.34 28.80
CA LYS A 417 21.56 14.51 27.66
C LYS A 417 20.80 14.27 26.36
N ASP A 418 20.89 15.22 25.45
CA ASP A 418 20.53 15.06 24.06
C ASP A 418 21.63 14.28 23.33
N MET A 419 21.30 13.12 22.78
CA MET A 419 22.28 12.21 22.18
C MET A 419 22.73 12.68 20.80
N THR A 420 21.99 13.57 20.13
CA THR A 420 22.35 14.11 18.82
C THR A 420 23.31 15.28 18.95
N SER A 421 22.96 16.27 19.79
CA SER A 421 23.82 17.45 20.01
C SER A 421 24.97 17.19 21.00
N GLY A 422 24.81 16.17 21.86
CA GLY A 422 25.74 15.90 22.96
C GLY A 422 25.54 16.83 24.17
N GLU A 423 24.62 17.80 24.08
CA GLU A 423 24.37 18.77 25.16
C GLU A 423 23.68 18.11 26.34
N GLN A 424 24.19 18.34 27.55
CA GLN A 424 23.59 17.87 28.79
C GLN A 424 23.11 19.05 29.63
N THR A 425 21.90 18.95 30.17
CA THR A 425 21.32 19.93 31.09
C THR A 425 20.84 19.26 32.37
N THR A 426 20.86 20.01 33.44
CA THR A 426 20.31 19.57 34.74
C THR A 426 19.20 20.55 35.13
N LEU A 427 17.95 20.09 35.07
CA LEU A 427 16.76 20.93 35.22
C LEU A 427 15.73 20.21 36.11
N ASP A 428 14.71 20.92 36.54
CA ASP A 428 13.55 20.32 37.17
C ASP A 428 12.72 19.48 36.17
N PHE A 429 11.72 18.77 36.66
CA PHE A 429 10.87 17.90 35.83
C PHE A 429 10.13 18.68 34.73
N ALA A 430 9.57 19.84 35.05
CA ALA A 430 8.75 20.60 34.10
C ALA A 430 9.59 21.13 32.93
N ALA A 431 10.76 21.70 33.24
CA ALA A 431 11.69 22.23 32.24
C ALA A 431 12.33 21.11 31.40
N THR A 432 12.68 19.96 32.02
CA THR A 432 13.18 18.78 31.30
C THR A 432 12.11 18.22 30.35
N LEU A 433 10.87 18.09 30.79
CA LEU A 433 9.76 17.61 29.97
C LEU A 433 9.49 18.53 28.77
N ALA A 434 9.48 19.86 28.98
CA ALA A 434 9.31 20.83 27.90
C ALA A 434 10.42 20.70 26.85
N ARG A 435 11.68 20.64 27.28
CA ARG A 435 12.84 20.47 26.39
C ARG A 435 12.74 19.17 25.55
N ILE A 436 12.39 18.06 26.19
CA ILE A 436 12.22 16.76 25.51
C ILE A 436 11.10 16.87 24.46
N ARG A 437 9.95 17.43 24.83
CA ARG A 437 8.81 17.57 23.91
C ARG A 437 9.13 18.43 22.72
N ASP A 438 9.77 19.59 22.92
CA ASP A 438 10.17 20.49 21.85
C ASP A 438 11.16 19.82 20.89
N GLY A 439 12.16 19.17 21.43
CA GLY A 439 13.15 18.44 20.63
C GLY A 439 12.57 17.23 19.88
N LEU A 440 11.60 16.51 20.47
CA LEU A 440 10.88 15.42 19.79
C LEU A 440 9.98 15.97 18.68
N ALA A 441 9.30 17.08 18.90
CA ALA A 441 8.48 17.74 17.89
C ALA A 441 9.31 18.12 16.67
N GLU A 442 10.52 18.67 16.91
CA GLU A 442 11.47 19.01 15.82
C GLU A 442 11.92 17.77 15.04
N ARG A 443 12.34 16.71 15.73
CA ARG A 443 12.83 15.46 15.12
C ARG A 443 11.76 14.69 14.36
N ASN A 444 10.50 14.83 14.73
CA ASN A 444 9.37 14.21 14.02
C ASN A 444 8.83 15.07 12.87
N LYS A 445 9.41 16.24 12.62
CA LYS A 445 9.11 17.02 11.42
C LYS A 445 9.67 16.32 10.19
N GLY A 446 8.86 16.27 9.15
CA GLY A 446 9.25 15.69 7.88
C GLY A 446 8.38 14.54 7.44
N LYS A 447 8.47 14.24 6.18
CA LYS A 447 7.77 13.10 5.57
C LYS A 447 8.57 11.81 5.77
N VAL A 448 7.88 10.68 5.70
CA VAL A 448 8.50 9.35 5.86
C VAL A 448 9.43 9.03 4.69
N ILE A 449 9.11 9.59 3.52
CA ILE A 449 9.86 9.41 2.27
C ILE A 449 10.48 10.75 1.88
N VAL A 450 11.73 10.70 1.46
CA VAL A 450 12.49 11.85 0.92
C VAL A 450 12.97 11.47 -0.47
N GLU A 451 12.43 12.13 -1.48
CA GLU A 451 12.93 12.04 -2.85
C GLU A 451 14.26 12.80 -2.95
N LYS A 452 15.26 12.19 -3.61
CA LYS A 452 16.60 12.76 -3.80
C LYS A 452 16.65 13.64 -5.04
#